data_e896ee7cbbded65c8ad0ab29730e29bd
#
_entry.id   e896ee7cbbded65c8ad0ab29730e29bd
#
_cell.length_a   1.000
_cell.length_b   1.000
_cell.length_c   1.000
_cell.angle_alpha   90.00
_cell.angle_beta   90.00
_cell.angle_gamma   90.00
#
_symmetry.space_group_name_H-M   'P 1'
#
loop_
_entity.id
_entity.type
_entity.pdbx_description
1 polymer ?
#
loop_
_entity_poly.entity_id
_entity_poly.type
_entity_poly.pdbx_seq_one_letter_code
_entity_poly.pdbx_strand_id
1 'polypeptide(L)'
;PDLPLHAELRANPELQGLPLVITSGPGSRAEILALSREASCQGVRTGQTLPQARAVCPGIEVRVASPVLEKAAREAMLDVALSLAPRAELAERSSGLFLSEGAVYIDASGTQALHDNESTFASVLHARAERTGIRGVVALASSRSIARLVARHLAHSALHASSPPHSVEEIAPTRILSPKAELAFLAPLPVDLLDPDDRTAQALTRFGIHCIRDLLRLPRRDLAARLGPALLQLVARACGEENEAPLAEPRITSLEEAIDLEAAIESLEPLSFVLRGLISRLTERLTLRSLGCVELRPTLQLENGGQESRRIGVASPCQDERVLLRLLRLAFESKPPTAAIDRVTLVCEGVPLRREQLDLFLPRGPSANELDQTLAELSAICGAERVGCPEVVDDHRPDAFSLKPFPRKSSRPANRAEANRPT
;
A
#
# COMPACT_ATOMS: atom_id res chain seq x y z
N PRO A 1 2.84 -8.10 -9.84
CA PRO A 1 2.85 -9.56 -9.73
C PRO A 1 2.94 -9.95 -8.27
N ASP A 2 3.58 -10.92 -7.82
CA ASP A 2 3.81 -11.47 -6.48
C ASP A 2 3.63 -10.52 -5.29
N LEU A 3 2.37 -10.26 -4.92
CA LEU A 3 2.03 -9.34 -3.83
C LEU A 3 2.73 -9.70 -2.50
N PRO A 4 2.80 -10.99 -2.09
CA PRO A 4 3.47 -11.36 -0.84
C PRO A 4 4.95 -10.94 -0.82
N LEU A 5 5.66 -11.10 -1.95
CA LEU A 5 7.05 -10.67 -2.09
C LEU A 5 7.18 -9.14 -1.97
N HIS A 6 6.34 -8.39 -2.69
CA HIS A 6 6.40 -6.93 -2.67
C HIS A 6 5.94 -6.34 -1.34
N ALA A 7 5.03 -6.99 -0.63
CA ALA A 7 4.64 -6.62 0.72
C ALA A 7 5.81 -6.77 1.70
N GLU A 8 6.58 -7.85 1.57
CA GLU A 8 7.77 -8.10 2.37
C GLU A 8 8.90 -7.09 2.06
N LEU A 9 9.21 -6.88 0.78
CA LEU A 9 10.22 -5.91 0.35
C LEU A 9 9.87 -4.46 0.71
N ARG A 10 8.58 -4.13 0.79
CA ARG A 10 8.10 -2.82 1.28
C ARG A 10 8.33 -2.66 2.78
N ALA A 11 8.14 -3.73 3.54
CA ALA A 11 8.38 -3.73 4.98
C ALA A 11 9.87 -3.76 5.34
N ASN A 12 10.65 -4.52 4.59
CA ASN A 12 12.07 -4.80 4.82
C ASN A 12 12.89 -4.51 3.55
N PRO A 13 13.17 -3.22 3.26
CA PRO A 13 13.87 -2.82 2.02
C PRO A 13 15.30 -3.39 1.88
N GLU A 14 15.92 -3.80 2.99
CA GLU A 14 17.25 -4.42 3.05
C GLU A 14 17.31 -5.79 2.38
N LEU A 15 16.16 -6.46 2.20
CA LEU A 15 16.05 -7.73 1.48
C LEU A 15 16.10 -7.57 -0.04
N GLN A 16 16.11 -6.32 -0.52
CA GLN A 16 16.14 -6.04 -1.94
C GLN A 16 17.48 -6.47 -2.55
N GLY A 17 17.41 -7.17 -3.70
CA GLY A 17 18.61 -7.68 -4.39
C GLY A 17 19.13 -9.02 -3.84
N LEU A 18 18.51 -9.56 -2.78
CA LEU A 18 18.82 -10.88 -2.26
C LEU A 18 17.96 -11.97 -2.92
N PRO A 19 18.47 -13.21 -3.00
CA PRO A 19 17.65 -14.36 -3.39
C PRO A 19 16.64 -14.67 -2.29
N LEU A 20 15.40 -14.18 -2.43
CA LEU A 20 14.33 -14.23 -1.43
C LEU A 20 13.20 -15.13 -1.92
N VAL A 21 12.63 -15.94 -1.03
CA VAL A 21 11.39 -16.67 -1.25
C VAL A 21 10.38 -16.41 -0.14
N ILE A 22 9.12 -16.39 -0.53
CA ILE A 22 7.98 -16.30 0.39
C ILE A 22 7.29 -17.66 0.41
N THR A 23 7.17 -18.25 1.59
CA THR A 23 6.57 -19.56 1.80
C THR A 23 5.15 -19.48 2.36
N SER A 24 4.34 -20.52 2.12
CA SER A 24 2.94 -20.62 2.59
C SER A 24 2.82 -20.75 4.10
N GLY A 25 3.90 -21.06 4.79
CA GLY A 25 3.94 -21.24 6.24
C GLY A 25 5.34 -21.62 6.72
N PRO A 26 5.53 -21.80 8.02
CA PRO A 26 6.78 -22.25 8.59
C PRO A 26 6.99 -23.76 8.32
N GLY A 27 8.24 -24.18 8.13
CA GLY A 27 8.65 -25.56 8.05
C GLY A 27 9.04 -26.07 6.67
N SER A 28 9.60 -27.28 6.63
CA SER A 28 10.22 -27.85 5.44
C SER A 28 9.24 -28.28 4.32
N ARG A 29 7.96 -28.44 4.64
CA ARG A 29 6.92 -28.83 3.69
C ARG A 29 6.20 -27.62 3.08
N ALA A 30 6.49 -26.41 3.56
CA ALA A 30 5.88 -25.21 3.03
C ALA A 30 6.28 -25.00 1.56
N GLU A 31 5.30 -24.63 0.75
CA GLU A 31 5.49 -24.37 -0.67
C GLU A 31 5.89 -22.90 -0.88
N ILE A 32 6.71 -22.66 -1.89
CA ILE A 32 7.09 -21.32 -2.32
C ILE A 32 5.93 -20.69 -3.08
N LEU A 33 5.38 -19.62 -2.53
CA LEU A 33 4.28 -18.85 -3.12
C LEU A 33 4.80 -17.76 -4.09
N ALA A 34 5.90 -17.10 -3.71
CA ALA A 34 6.51 -16.02 -4.48
C ALA A 34 8.03 -16.03 -4.29
N LEU A 35 8.76 -15.49 -5.24
CA LEU A 35 10.23 -15.46 -5.21
C LEU A 35 10.78 -14.23 -5.91
N SER A 36 11.96 -13.78 -5.47
CA SER A 36 12.67 -12.67 -6.10
C SER A 36 13.27 -13.10 -7.45
N ARG A 37 13.59 -12.10 -8.27
CA ARG A 37 14.27 -12.32 -9.55
C ARG A 37 15.60 -13.05 -9.35
N GLU A 38 16.33 -12.70 -8.30
CA GLU A 38 17.62 -13.28 -7.94
C GLU A 38 17.49 -14.79 -7.65
N ALA A 39 16.45 -15.19 -6.90
CA ALA A 39 16.15 -16.61 -6.66
C ALA A 39 15.71 -17.33 -7.94
N SER A 40 14.88 -16.67 -8.78
CA SER A 40 14.47 -17.22 -10.09
C SER A 40 15.64 -17.45 -11.03
N CYS A 41 16.60 -16.53 -11.10
CA CYS A 41 17.81 -16.67 -11.92
C CYS A 41 18.69 -17.83 -11.47
N GLN A 42 18.65 -18.22 -10.20
CA GLN A 42 19.35 -19.40 -9.67
C GLN A 42 18.59 -20.73 -9.87
N GLY A 43 17.42 -20.66 -10.52
CA GLY A 43 16.63 -21.86 -10.87
C GLY A 43 15.57 -22.25 -9.86
N VAL A 44 15.32 -21.43 -8.83
CA VAL A 44 14.20 -21.64 -7.90
C VAL A 44 12.87 -21.35 -8.60
N ARG A 45 11.82 -22.10 -8.27
CA ARG A 45 10.48 -21.99 -8.88
C ARG A 45 9.39 -21.97 -7.82
N THR A 46 8.28 -21.30 -8.12
CA THR A 46 7.05 -21.39 -7.30
C THR A 46 6.53 -22.82 -7.24
N GLY A 47 5.90 -23.22 -6.14
CA GLY A 47 5.42 -24.57 -5.90
C GLY A 47 6.48 -25.57 -5.44
N GLN A 48 7.77 -25.22 -5.46
CA GLN A 48 8.81 -26.04 -4.84
C GLN A 48 8.71 -25.97 -3.31
N THR A 49 9.19 -27.01 -2.64
CA THR A 49 9.38 -26.99 -1.20
C THR A 49 10.69 -26.32 -0.83
N LEU A 50 10.80 -25.85 0.42
CA LEU A 50 12.00 -25.16 0.90
C LEU A 50 13.30 -25.99 0.76
N PRO A 51 13.33 -27.33 1.06
CA PRO A 51 14.51 -28.14 0.82
C PRO A 51 14.92 -28.22 -0.65
N GLN A 52 13.96 -28.29 -1.58
CA GLN A 52 14.24 -28.27 -3.02
C GLN A 52 14.86 -26.94 -3.45
N ALA A 53 14.34 -25.83 -2.97
CA ALA A 53 14.90 -24.50 -3.25
C ALA A 53 16.31 -24.33 -2.70
N ARG A 54 16.58 -24.79 -1.45
CA ARG A 54 17.91 -24.73 -0.84
C ARG A 54 18.95 -25.62 -1.52
N ALA A 55 18.50 -26.71 -2.14
CA ALA A 55 19.40 -27.56 -2.93
C ALA A 55 19.93 -26.85 -4.18
N VAL A 56 19.15 -25.90 -4.75
CA VAL A 56 19.50 -25.11 -5.93
C VAL A 56 20.19 -23.80 -5.52
N CYS A 57 19.68 -23.16 -4.46
CA CYS A 57 20.18 -21.87 -3.94
C CYS A 57 20.43 -22.00 -2.42
N PRO A 58 21.65 -22.39 -1.98
CA PRO A 58 21.94 -22.57 -0.56
C PRO A 58 21.84 -21.30 0.30
N GLY A 59 22.09 -20.14 -0.29
CA GLY A 59 22.03 -18.83 0.39
C GLY A 59 20.68 -18.13 0.28
N ILE A 60 19.58 -18.88 0.08
CA ILE A 60 18.26 -18.31 -0.09
C ILE A 60 17.70 -17.75 1.23
N GLU A 61 17.29 -16.50 1.21
CA GLU A 61 16.52 -15.89 2.29
C GLU A 61 15.07 -16.37 2.26
N VAL A 62 14.49 -16.62 3.42
CA VAL A 62 13.15 -17.21 3.54
C VAL A 62 12.29 -16.34 4.42
N ARG A 63 11.12 -15.99 3.95
CA ARG A 63 10.07 -15.33 4.73
C ARG A 63 8.77 -16.10 4.61
N VAL A 64 7.94 -16.00 5.63
CA VAL A 64 6.59 -16.57 5.61
C VAL A 64 5.62 -15.50 5.14
N ALA A 65 4.67 -15.85 4.27
CA ALA A 65 3.65 -14.91 3.82
C ALA A 65 2.89 -14.31 5.01
N SER A 66 2.87 -12.97 5.08
CA SER A 66 2.19 -12.24 6.13
C SER A 66 0.94 -11.54 5.60
N PRO A 67 -0.27 -12.03 5.97
CA PRO A 67 -1.53 -11.38 5.57
C PRO A 67 -1.62 -9.91 6.00
N VAL A 68 -0.91 -9.55 7.07
CA VAL A 68 -0.87 -8.18 7.60
C VAL A 68 -0.10 -7.27 6.66
N LEU A 69 1.07 -7.70 6.20
CA LEU A 69 1.88 -6.96 5.23
C LEU A 69 1.18 -6.87 3.88
N GLU A 70 0.55 -7.96 3.41
CA GLU A 70 -0.22 -7.94 2.17
C GLU A 70 -1.40 -6.96 2.24
N LYS A 71 -2.13 -6.93 3.36
CA LYS A 71 -3.21 -5.97 3.58
C LYS A 71 -2.69 -4.53 3.49
N ALA A 72 -1.62 -4.22 4.22
CA ALA A 72 -1.01 -2.88 4.22
C ALA A 72 -0.52 -2.47 2.82
N ALA A 73 0.09 -3.39 2.05
CA ALA A 73 0.52 -3.14 0.69
C ALA A 73 -0.68 -2.87 -0.25
N ARG A 74 -1.76 -3.65 -0.15
CA ARG A 74 -3.00 -3.43 -0.94
C ARG A 74 -3.63 -2.08 -0.63
N GLU A 75 -3.71 -1.70 0.64
CA GLU A 75 -4.24 -0.39 1.03
C GLU A 75 -3.36 0.75 0.52
N ALA A 76 -2.04 0.61 0.56
CA ALA A 76 -1.13 1.59 0.00
C ALA A 76 -1.27 1.71 -1.53
N MET A 77 -1.48 0.59 -2.26
CA MET A 77 -1.81 0.62 -3.70
C MET A 77 -3.08 1.43 -3.97
N LEU A 78 -4.12 1.24 -3.14
CA LEU A 78 -5.36 2.00 -3.26
C LEU A 78 -5.13 3.50 -2.98
N ASP A 79 -4.32 3.85 -1.98
CA ASP A 79 -3.98 5.24 -1.67
C ASP A 79 -3.23 5.92 -2.84
N VAL A 80 -2.29 5.20 -3.47
CA VAL A 80 -1.60 5.68 -4.68
C VAL A 80 -2.60 5.95 -5.80
N ALA A 81 -3.51 5.01 -6.06
CA ALA A 81 -4.52 5.14 -7.10
C ALA A 81 -5.45 6.34 -6.87
N LEU A 82 -6.00 6.46 -5.66
CA LEU A 82 -6.92 7.55 -5.25
C LEU A 82 -6.24 8.91 -5.19
N SER A 83 -4.91 8.96 -5.09
CA SER A 83 -4.17 10.23 -5.15
C SER A 83 -4.16 10.88 -6.53
N LEU A 84 -4.54 10.14 -7.58
CA LEU A 84 -4.53 10.60 -8.98
C LEU A 84 -5.91 10.55 -9.65
N ALA A 85 -6.81 9.71 -9.15
CA ALA A 85 -8.14 9.54 -9.73
C ALA A 85 -9.21 9.46 -8.63
N PRO A 86 -10.42 9.95 -8.87
CA PRO A 86 -11.48 9.95 -7.84
C PRO A 86 -12.05 8.57 -7.56
N ARG A 87 -11.85 7.61 -8.47
CA ARG A 87 -12.37 6.24 -8.35
C ARG A 87 -11.27 5.22 -8.58
N ALA A 88 -11.12 4.35 -7.60
CA ALA A 88 -10.21 3.21 -7.68
C ALA A 88 -10.77 2.06 -6.83
N GLU A 89 -10.48 0.84 -7.23
CA GLU A 89 -10.93 -0.38 -6.58
C GLU A 89 -9.84 -1.44 -6.59
N LEU A 90 -9.65 -2.10 -5.46
CA LEU A 90 -8.76 -3.26 -5.39
C LEU A 90 -9.37 -4.42 -6.14
N ALA A 91 -8.60 -5.04 -7.00
CA ALA A 91 -9.03 -6.26 -7.66
C ALA A 91 -9.32 -7.36 -6.63
N GLU A 92 -10.35 -8.15 -6.90
CA GLU A 92 -10.57 -9.39 -6.17
C GLU A 92 -9.39 -10.34 -6.35
N ARG A 93 -9.15 -11.18 -5.34
CA ARG A 93 -8.07 -12.17 -5.42
C ARG A 93 -8.36 -13.12 -6.59
N SER A 94 -7.36 -13.31 -7.44
CA SER A 94 -7.43 -14.28 -8.52
C SER A 94 -7.33 -15.70 -7.97
N SER A 95 -7.72 -16.67 -8.79
CA SER A 95 -7.54 -18.10 -8.56
C SER A 95 -6.36 -18.63 -9.38
N GLY A 96 -5.99 -19.89 -9.15
CA GLY A 96 -5.00 -20.57 -9.96
C GLY A 96 -3.63 -19.90 -10.02
N LEU A 97 -3.13 -19.67 -11.23
CA LEU A 97 -1.78 -19.16 -11.50
C LEU A 97 -1.53 -17.76 -10.91
N PHE A 98 -2.58 -16.96 -10.71
CA PHE A 98 -2.50 -15.58 -10.25
C PHE A 98 -2.95 -15.38 -8.81
N LEU A 99 -2.92 -16.43 -7.99
CA LEU A 99 -3.37 -16.40 -6.59
C LEU A 99 -2.67 -15.34 -5.73
N SER A 100 -1.39 -15.09 -5.99
CA SER A 100 -0.57 -14.09 -5.29
C SER A 100 -0.57 -12.71 -5.94
N GLU A 101 -1.40 -12.48 -6.96
CA GLU A 101 -1.48 -11.20 -7.66
C GLU A 101 -2.10 -10.12 -6.78
N GLY A 102 -1.46 -8.93 -6.78
CA GLY A 102 -2.04 -7.69 -6.28
C GLY A 102 -2.32 -6.74 -7.44
N ALA A 103 -3.55 -6.25 -7.56
CA ALA A 103 -3.92 -5.29 -8.59
C ALA A 103 -4.92 -4.26 -8.05
N VAL A 104 -4.89 -3.05 -8.63
CA VAL A 104 -5.85 -1.98 -8.40
C VAL A 104 -6.35 -1.46 -9.75
N TYR A 105 -7.64 -1.31 -9.87
CA TYR A 105 -8.28 -0.67 -11.02
C TYR A 105 -8.49 0.81 -10.75
N ILE A 106 -8.28 1.62 -11.77
CA ILE A 106 -8.39 3.07 -11.71
C ILE A 106 -9.23 3.54 -12.89
N ASP A 107 -10.22 4.38 -12.63
CA ASP A 107 -10.93 5.09 -13.67
C ASP A 107 -10.13 6.34 -14.06
N ALA A 108 -9.47 6.26 -15.20
CA ALA A 108 -8.70 7.37 -15.75
C ALA A 108 -9.54 8.37 -16.55
N SER A 109 -10.87 8.19 -16.62
CA SER A 109 -11.77 9.09 -17.33
C SER A 109 -11.72 10.49 -16.70
N GLY A 110 -11.58 11.53 -17.52
CA GLY A 110 -11.54 12.91 -17.05
C GLY A 110 -10.21 13.36 -16.42
N THR A 111 -9.23 12.48 -16.24
CA THR A 111 -7.91 12.86 -15.68
C THR A 111 -7.05 13.65 -16.67
N GLN A 112 -7.44 13.72 -17.94
CA GLN A 112 -6.75 14.50 -18.99
C GLN A 112 -6.64 16.01 -18.68
N ALA A 113 -7.57 16.55 -17.87
CA ALA A 113 -7.50 17.94 -17.41
C ALA A 113 -6.37 18.20 -16.39
N LEU A 114 -5.88 17.15 -15.74
CA LEU A 114 -4.83 17.20 -14.72
C LEU A 114 -3.46 16.73 -15.23
N HIS A 115 -3.47 15.96 -16.32
CA HIS A 115 -2.27 15.38 -16.93
C HIS A 115 -2.31 15.65 -18.44
N ASP A 116 -1.20 16.07 -18.99
CA ASP A 116 -1.10 16.44 -20.43
C ASP A 116 -1.52 15.31 -21.37
N ASN A 117 -1.26 14.06 -20.97
CA ASN A 117 -1.61 12.86 -21.73
C ASN A 117 -1.62 11.61 -20.86
N GLU A 118 -2.12 10.50 -21.40
CA GLU A 118 -2.20 9.20 -20.74
C GLU A 118 -0.81 8.66 -20.33
N SER A 119 0.24 8.95 -21.11
CA SER A 119 1.61 8.53 -20.79
C SER A 119 2.14 9.23 -19.53
N THR A 120 1.88 10.53 -19.41
CA THR A 120 2.22 11.30 -18.20
C THR A 120 1.47 10.77 -16.99
N PHE A 121 0.17 10.50 -17.12
CA PHE A 121 -0.64 9.89 -16.06
C PHE A 121 -0.04 8.54 -15.58
N ALA A 122 0.24 7.63 -16.53
CA ALA A 122 0.79 6.31 -16.22
C ALA A 122 2.18 6.41 -15.56
N SER A 123 3.04 7.31 -16.03
CA SER A 123 4.37 7.53 -15.46
C SER A 123 4.32 8.11 -14.05
N VAL A 124 3.43 9.08 -13.80
CA VAL A 124 3.23 9.66 -12.47
C VAL A 124 2.66 8.63 -11.50
N LEU A 125 1.72 7.79 -11.96
CA LEU A 125 1.15 6.70 -11.16
C LEU A 125 2.25 5.70 -10.76
N HIS A 126 3.06 5.26 -11.73
CA HIS A 126 4.17 4.35 -11.49
C HIS A 126 5.19 4.95 -10.51
N ALA A 127 5.63 6.19 -10.72
CA ALA A 127 6.57 6.87 -9.84
C ALA A 127 6.04 7.06 -8.39
N ARG A 128 4.71 7.28 -8.23
CA ARG A 128 4.10 7.33 -6.89
C ARG A 128 4.08 5.96 -6.22
N ALA A 129 3.77 4.89 -6.98
CA ALA A 129 3.81 3.53 -6.46
C ALA A 129 5.23 3.16 -5.99
N GLU A 130 6.26 3.44 -6.78
CA GLU A 130 7.65 3.18 -6.40
C GLU A 130 8.08 3.92 -5.12
N ARG A 131 7.69 5.18 -4.97
CA ARG A 131 7.97 5.94 -3.74
C ARG A 131 7.34 5.32 -2.49
N THR A 132 6.18 4.68 -2.63
CA THR A 132 5.54 3.95 -1.51
C THR A 132 6.08 2.53 -1.31
N GLY A 133 7.19 2.18 -1.97
CA GLY A 133 7.80 0.86 -1.90
C GLY A 133 7.05 -0.21 -2.69
N ILE A 134 6.08 0.19 -3.54
CA ILE A 134 5.29 -0.74 -4.35
C ILE A 134 5.87 -0.78 -5.75
N ARG A 135 6.47 -1.90 -6.11
CA ARG A 135 6.94 -2.16 -7.46
C ARG A 135 5.86 -2.86 -8.26
N GLY A 136 5.57 -2.34 -9.43
CA GLY A 136 4.52 -2.88 -10.27
C GLY A 136 4.56 -2.33 -11.68
N VAL A 137 3.60 -2.74 -12.47
CA VAL A 137 3.40 -2.27 -13.84
C VAL A 137 2.07 -1.55 -13.96
N VAL A 138 2.00 -0.62 -14.88
CA VAL A 138 0.78 0.16 -15.18
C VAL A 138 0.35 -0.12 -16.60
N ALA A 139 -0.90 -0.51 -16.80
CA ALA A 139 -1.50 -0.70 -18.10
C ALA A 139 -2.76 0.16 -18.26
N LEU A 140 -2.88 0.89 -19.36
CA LEU A 140 -4.08 1.61 -19.76
C LEU A 140 -4.66 0.95 -21.02
N ALA A 141 -5.97 0.71 -21.00
CA ALA A 141 -6.71 0.12 -22.12
C ALA A 141 -8.17 0.56 -22.10
N SER A 142 -8.95 0.18 -23.12
CA SER A 142 -10.37 0.55 -23.26
C SER A 142 -11.30 -0.10 -22.23
N SER A 143 -10.90 -1.23 -21.65
CA SER A 143 -11.66 -1.95 -20.64
C SER A 143 -10.77 -2.46 -19.52
N ARG A 144 -11.38 -2.73 -18.36
CA ARG A 144 -10.71 -3.25 -17.16
C ARG A 144 -10.07 -4.62 -17.44
N SER A 145 -10.79 -5.50 -18.11
CA SER A 145 -10.30 -6.84 -18.45
C SER A 145 -9.07 -6.78 -19.37
N ILE A 146 -9.08 -5.94 -20.40
CA ILE A 146 -7.92 -5.76 -21.30
C ILE A 146 -6.73 -5.16 -20.52
N ALA A 147 -6.95 -4.10 -19.75
CA ALA A 147 -5.89 -3.49 -18.95
C ALA A 147 -5.22 -4.51 -18.02
N ARG A 148 -6.03 -5.38 -17.37
CA ARG A 148 -5.52 -6.46 -16.52
C ARG A 148 -4.68 -7.48 -17.28
N LEU A 149 -5.11 -7.92 -18.47
CA LEU A 149 -4.35 -8.85 -19.31
C LEU A 149 -2.99 -8.26 -19.72
N VAL A 150 -2.99 -6.99 -20.11
CA VAL A 150 -1.75 -6.28 -20.45
C VAL A 150 -0.82 -6.17 -19.25
N ALA A 151 -1.34 -5.79 -18.08
CA ALA A 151 -0.57 -5.70 -16.86
C ALA A 151 0.00 -7.07 -16.43
N ARG A 152 -0.78 -8.14 -16.50
CA ARG A 152 -0.33 -9.52 -16.26
C ARG A 152 0.82 -9.93 -17.18
N HIS A 153 0.67 -9.65 -18.48
CA HIS A 153 1.72 -9.95 -19.44
C HIS A 153 3.02 -9.20 -19.13
N LEU A 154 2.95 -7.90 -18.85
CA LEU A 154 4.12 -7.10 -18.49
C LEU A 154 4.79 -7.61 -17.22
N ALA A 155 4.00 -7.89 -16.18
CA ALA A 155 4.48 -8.40 -14.92
C ALA A 155 5.17 -9.76 -15.06
N HIS A 156 4.56 -10.69 -15.82
CA HIS A 156 5.13 -12.02 -16.09
C HIS A 156 6.42 -11.91 -16.89
N SER A 157 6.46 -11.08 -17.91
CA SER A 157 7.64 -10.86 -18.72
C SER A 157 8.81 -10.25 -17.93
N ALA A 158 8.50 -9.35 -16.98
CA ALA A 158 9.52 -8.74 -16.11
C ALA A 158 10.16 -9.76 -15.14
N LEU A 159 9.41 -10.76 -14.68
CA LEU A 159 9.91 -11.83 -13.81
C LEU A 159 10.78 -12.85 -14.57
N HIS A 160 10.45 -13.12 -15.83
CA HIS A 160 11.10 -14.16 -16.63
C HIS A 160 12.13 -13.64 -17.63
N ALA A 161 12.46 -12.36 -17.61
CA ALA A 161 13.53 -11.80 -18.43
C ALA A 161 14.89 -12.43 -18.06
N SER A 162 15.32 -13.41 -18.84
CA SER A 162 16.49 -14.26 -18.57
C SER A 162 17.84 -13.61 -18.88
N SER A 163 17.90 -12.32 -19.19
CA SER A 163 19.13 -11.64 -19.63
C SER A 163 19.71 -10.75 -18.52
N PRO A 164 21.05 -10.75 -18.34
CA PRO A 164 21.72 -9.82 -17.43
C PRO A 164 21.58 -8.37 -17.92
N PRO A 165 21.79 -7.37 -17.04
CA PRO A 165 21.39 -5.97 -17.26
C PRO A 165 22.14 -5.18 -18.36
N HIS A 166 22.84 -5.83 -19.26
CA HIS A 166 23.67 -5.16 -20.29
C HIS A 166 23.14 -5.25 -21.75
N SER A 167 21.97 -5.85 -21.98
CA SER A 167 21.36 -5.86 -23.33
C SER A 167 19.85 -5.93 -23.20
N VAL A 168 19.22 -4.86 -22.71
CA VAL A 168 17.80 -4.87 -22.37
C VAL A 168 17.08 -3.85 -23.21
N GLU A 169 16.18 -4.32 -24.04
CA GLU A 169 14.88 -3.67 -24.12
C GLU A 169 14.26 -3.81 -22.72
N GLU A 170 14.52 -2.84 -21.87
CA GLU A 170 13.92 -2.68 -20.54
C GLU A 170 12.41 -2.64 -20.80
N ILE A 171 11.70 -3.70 -20.40
CA ILE A 171 10.26 -3.76 -20.56
C ILE A 171 9.71 -2.55 -19.81
N ALA A 172 9.25 -1.56 -20.55
CA ALA A 172 8.75 -0.33 -19.95
C ALA A 172 7.68 -0.68 -18.91
N PRO A 173 7.79 -0.19 -17.67
CA PRO A 173 6.87 -0.54 -16.60
C PRO A 173 5.44 -0.03 -16.88
N THR A 174 5.27 0.78 -17.90
CA THR A 174 3.99 1.36 -18.31
C THR A 174 3.66 0.99 -19.75
N ARG A 175 2.41 0.60 -19.99
CA ARG A 175 1.90 0.30 -21.34
C ARG A 175 0.52 0.91 -21.55
N ILE A 176 0.39 1.62 -22.66
CA ILE A 176 -0.86 2.24 -23.08
C ILE A 176 -1.24 1.64 -24.43
N LEU A 177 -2.46 1.14 -24.52
CA LEU A 177 -2.99 0.57 -25.75
C LEU A 177 -4.21 1.37 -26.22
N SER A 178 -4.18 1.81 -27.46
CA SER A 178 -5.39 2.33 -28.09
C SER A 178 -6.34 1.18 -28.44
N PRO A 179 -7.66 1.38 -28.48
CA PRO A 179 -8.64 0.33 -28.78
C PRO A 179 -8.33 -0.45 -30.07
N LYS A 180 -7.76 0.23 -31.08
CA LYS A 180 -7.37 -0.41 -32.35
C LYS A 180 -6.16 -1.34 -32.23
N ALA A 181 -5.29 -1.12 -31.25
CA ALA A 181 -4.06 -1.90 -31.06
C ALA A 181 -4.24 -3.08 -30.09
N GLU A 182 -5.31 -3.07 -29.29
CA GLU A 182 -5.51 -4.04 -28.20
C GLU A 182 -5.54 -5.49 -28.70
N LEU A 183 -6.38 -5.77 -29.69
CA LEU A 183 -6.52 -7.12 -30.21
C LEU A 183 -5.23 -7.62 -30.87
N ALA A 184 -4.53 -6.75 -31.60
CA ALA A 184 -3.25 -7.09 -32.24
C ALA A 184 -2.18 -7.40 -31.19
N PHE A 185 -2.17 -6.68 -30.07
CA PHE A 185 -1.26 -6.92 -28.96
C PHE A 185 -1.59 -8.22 -28.21
N LEU A 186 -2.88 -8.45 -27.90
CA LEU A 186 -3.32 -9.62 -27.12
C LEU A 186 -3.27 -10.93 -27.90
N ALA A 187 -3.49 -10.90 -29.22
CA ALA A 187 -3.63 -12.07 -30.05
C ALA A 187 -2.49 -13.12 -29.90
N PRO A 188 -1.20 -12.75 -29.88
CA PRO A 188 -0.10 -13.71 -29.73
C PRO A 188 0.12 -14.20 -28.29
N LEU A 189 -0.53 -13.59 -27.27
CA LEU A 189 -0.30 -13.90 -25.86
C LEU A 189 -0.87 -15.26 -25.48
N PRO A 190 -0.26 -15.95 -24.47
CA PRO A 190 -0.74 -17.24 -23.97
C PRO A 190 -2.17 -17.14 -23.44
N VAL A 191 -2.98 -18.16 -23.72
CA VAL A 191 -4.36 -18.22 -23.27
C VAL A 191 -4.47 -18.35 -21.74
N ASP A 192 -3.43 -18.81 -21.07
CA ASP A 192 -3.35 -18.94 -19.61
C ASP A 192 -3.46 -17.58 -18.88
N LEU A 193 -3.09 -16.47 -19.56
CA LEU A 193 -3.29 -15.13 -19.03
C LEU A 193 -4.77 -14.76 -18.78
N LEU A 194 -5.69 -15.45 -19.48
CA LEU A 194 -7.12 -15.28 -19.26
C LEU A 194 -7.61 -15.92 -17.95
N ASP A 195 -6.75 -16.61 -17.22
CA ASP A 195 -7.07 -17.29 -15.95
C ASP A 195 -8.21 -18.32 -16.10
N PRO A 196 -8.07 -19.30 -17.02
CA PRO A 196 -9.04 -20.37 -17.15
C PRO A 196 -9.03 -21.26 -15.90
N ASP A 197 -10.19 -21.85 -15.55
CA ASP A 197 -10.22 -22.91 -14.54
C ASP A 197 -9.46 -24.17 -15.03
N ASP A 198 -9.07 -25.05 -14.12
CA ASP A 198 -8.24 -26.23 -14.42
C ASP A 198 -8.87 -27.11 -15.51
N ARG A 199 -10.19 -27.28 -15.50
CA ARG A 199 -10.92 -28.07 -16.49
C ARG A 199 -10.83 -27.44 -17.88
N THR A 200 -11.05 -26.12 -17.93
CA THR A 200 -11.01 -25.34 -19.16
C THR A 200 -9.57 -25.29 -19.71
N ALA A 201 -8.56 -25.08 -18.84
CA ALA A 201 -7.15 -25.09 -19.22
C ALA A 201 -6.73 -26.43 -19.84
N GLN A 202 -7.12 -27.55 -19.22
CA GLN A 202 -6.86 -28.89 -19.78
C GLN A 202 -7.56 -29.12 -21.12
N ALA A 203 -8.80 -28.63 -21.27
CA ALA A 203 -9.52 -28.73 -22.52
C ALA A 203 -8.84 -27.92 -23.63
N LEU A 204 -8.44 -26.67 -23.35
CA LEU A 204 -7.72 -25.82 -24.30
C LEU A 204 -6.42 -26.47 -24.77
N THR A 205 -5.63 -27.02 -23.83
CA THR A 205 -4.40 -27.75 -24.14
C THR A 205 -4.65 -28.96 -25.04
N ARG A 206 -5.69 -29.77 -24.75
CA ARG A 206 -6.06 -30.95 -25.56
C ARG A 206 -6.49 -30.55 -26.98
N PHE A 207 -7.07 -29.37 -27.18
CA PHE A 207 -7.47 -28.87 -28.49
C PHE A 207 -6.38 -28.09 -29.20
N GLY A 208 -5.17 -27.99 -28.63
CA GLY A 208 -4.04 -27.25 -29.22
C GLY A 208 -4.24 -25.74 -29.24
N ILE A 209 -5.07 -25.20 -28.34
CA ILE A 209 -5.32 -23.76 -28.20
C ILE A 209 -4.32 -23.22 -27.18
N HIS A 210 -3.30 -22.53 -27.66
CA HIS A 210 -2.20 -22.05 -26.80
C HIS A 210 -2.17 -20.52 -26.68
N CYS A 211 -2.71 -19.80 -27.67
CA CYS A 211 -2.74 -18.36 -27.67
C CYS A 211 -4.16 -17.79 -27.80
N ILE A 212 -4.34 -16.54 -27.43
CA ILE A 212 -5.62 -15.84 -27.49
C ILE A 212 -6.16 -15.81 -28.91
N ARG A 213 -5.31 -15.66 -29.93
CA ARG A 213 -5.70 -15.70 -31.36
C ARG A 213 -6.37 -17.02 -31.73
N ASP A 214 -5.86 -18.13 -31.25
CA ASP A 214 -6.42 -19.45 -31.58
C ASP A 214 -7.82 -19.62 -30.97
N LEU A 215 -8.00 -19.13 -29.74
CA LEU A 215 -9.29 -19.08 -29.07
C LEU A 215 -10.31 -18.21 -29.84
N LEU A 216 -9.89 -17.02 -30.27
CA LEU A 216 -10.78 -16.06 -30.96
C LEU A 216 -11.14 -16.48 -32.40
N ARG A 217 -10.40 -17.38 -33.02
CA ARG A 217 -10.72 -17.96 -34.35
C ARG A 217 -11.86 -18.96 -34.31
N LEU A 218 -12.19 -19.48 -33.14
CA LEU A 218 -13.23 -20.50 -33.00
C LEU A 218 -14.64 -19.87 -33.00
N PRO A 219 -15.61 -20.48 -33.70
CA PRO A 219 -16.99 -19.98 -33.71
C PRO A 219 -17.58 -20.04 -32.29
N ARG A 220 -18.08 -18.89 -31.79
CA ARG A 220 -18.63 -18.78 -30.42
C ARG A 220 -19.75 -19.80 -30.11
N ARG A 221 -20.58 -20.16 -31.13
CA ARG A 221 -21.63 -21.17 -30.96
C ARG A 221 -21.08 -22.57 -30.67
N ASP A 222 -20.03 -22.95 -31.36
CA ASP A 222 -19.42 -24.27 -31.21
C ASP A 222 -18.64 -24.38 -29.88
N LEU A 223 -18.05 -23.29 -29.46
CA LEU A 223 -17.38 -23.17 -28.15
C LEU A 223 -18.34 -23.43 -26.99
N ALA A 224 -19.51 -22.76 -27.00
CA ALA A 224 -20.51 -22.92 -25.95
C ALA A 224 -21.09 -24.36 -25.90
N ALA A 225 -21.37 -24.94 -27.07
CA ALA A 225 -21.96 -26.26 -27.17
C ALA A 225 -21.02 -27.40 -26.72
N ARG A 226 -19.72 -27.27 -26.97
CA ARG A 226 -18.73 -28.33 -26.72
C ARG A 226 -17.99 -28.21 -25.41
N LEU A 227 -17.71 -26.99 -24.96
CA LEU A 227 -16.80 -26.71 -23.84
C LEU A 227 -17.49 -25.94 -22.70
N GLY A 228 -18.74 -25.55 -22.89
CA GLY A 228 -19.53 -24.89 -21.84
C GLY A 228 -19.41 -23.36 -21.79
N PRO A 229 -20.17 -22.70 -20.91
CA PRO A 229 -20.27 -21.24 -20.85
C PRO A 229 -18.98 -20.56 -20.34
N ALA A 230 -18.13 -21.26 -19.58
CA ALA A 230 -16.88 -20.72 -19.06
C ALA A 230 -15.96 -20.19 -20.19
N LEU A 231 -15.98 -20.89 -21.34
CA LEU A 231 -15.16 -20.48 -22.48
C LEU A 231 -15.65 -19.18 -23.13
N LEU A 232 -16.97 -18.94 -23.12
CA LEU A 232 -17.52 -17.66 -23.61
C LEU A 232 -17.09 -16.48 -22.73
N GLN A 233 -16.93 -16.72 -21.42
CA GLN A 233 -16.41 -15.69 -20.50
C GLN A 233 -14.94 -15.38 -20.84
N LEU A 234 -14.12 -16.39 -21.16
CA LEU A 234 -12.74 -16.14 -21.60
C LEU A 234 -12.68 -15.32 -22.90
N VAL A 235 -13.56 -15.65 -23.87
CA VAL A 235 -13.66 -14.87 -25.11
C VAL A 235 -14.11 -13.43 -24.83
N ALA A 236 -15.12 -13.23 -23.99
CA ALA A 236 -15.59 -11.90 -23.59
C ALA A 236 -14.47 -11.09 -22.91
N ARG A 237 -13.70 -11.75 -22.03
CA ARG A 237 -12.53 -11.15 -21.36
C ARG A 237 -11.45 -10.74 -22.36
N ALA A 238 -11.15 -11.61 -23.31
CA ALA A 238 -10.15 -11.33 -24.35
C ALA A 238 -10.55 -10.20 -25.31
N CYS A 239 -11.87 -9.99 -25.50
CA CYS A 239 -12.42 -8.92 -26.35
C CYS A 239 -12.76 -7.65 -25.57
N GLY A 240 -12.64 -7.63 -24.25
CA GLY A 240 -13.09 -6.49 -23.42
C GLY A 240 -14.60 -6.34 -23.37
N GLU A 241 -15.35 -7.40 -23.68
CA GLU A 241 -16.82 -7.46 -23.69
C GLU A 241 -17.41 -7.94 -22.35
N GLU A 242 -16.59 -8.10 -21.31
CA GLU A 242 -17.09 -8.44 -19.98
C GLU A 242 -18.04 -7.34 -19.49
N ASN A 243 -19.17 -7.74 -18.93
CA ASN A 243 -20.10 -6.79 -18.30
C ASN A 243 -19.53 -6.40 -16.92
N GLU A 244 -18.68 -5.40 -16.91
CA GLU A 244 -18.01 -4.92 -15.71
C GLU A 244 -18.89 -3.88 -15.00
N ALA A 245 -19.14 -4.09 -13.70
CA ALA A 245 -19.79 -3.08 -12.88
C ALA A 245 -18.90 -1.82 -12.80
N PRO A 246 -19.49 -0.62 -12.69
CA PRO A 246 -18.73 0.59 -12.40
C PRO A 246 -17.87 0.40 -11.14
N LEU A 247 -16.71 1.07 -11.08
CA LEU A 247 -15.86 1.04 -9.89
C LEU A 247 -16.66 1.52 -8.66
N ALA A 248 -16.56 0.76 -7.58
CA ALA A 248 -17.20 1.11 -6.32
C ALA A 248 -16.67 2.45 -5.79
N GLU A 249 -17.49 3.14 -5.00
CA GLU A 249 -16.99 4.30 -4.27
C GLU A 249 -15.87 3.87 -3.31
N PRO A 250 -14.75 4.63 -3.25
CA PRO A 250 -13.62 4.25 -2.42
C PRO A 250 -14.03 4.23 -0.93
N ARG A 251 -13.82 3.09 -0.29
CA ARG A 251 -13.98 2.99 1.17
C ARG A 251 -12.79 3.68 1.83
N ILE A 252 -13.06 4.55 2.79
CA ILE A 252 -12.03 5.13 3.63
C ILE A 252 -11.44 3.99 4.48
N THR A 253 -10.24 3.55 4.13
CA THR A 253 -9.50 2.56 4.91
C THR A 253 -8.75 3.24 6.05
N SER A 254 -8.58 2.55 7.17
CA SER A 254 -7.72 3.02 8.26
C SER A 254 -6.28 3.21 7.78
N LEU A 255 -5.60 4.21 8.32
CA LEU A 255 -4.16 4.37 8.12
C LEU A 255 -3.47 3.47 9.15
N GLU A 256 -3.23 2.23 8.77
CA GLU A 256 -2.67 1.19 9.61
C GLU A 256 -1.48 0.53 8.89
N GLU A 257 -0.37 0.43 9.60
CA GLU A 257 0.80 -0.34 9.19
C GLU A 257 1.18 -1.28 10.33
N ALA A 258 1.59 -2.49 9.99
CA ALA A 258 1.99 -3.47 10.98
C ALA A 258 3.15 -4.32 10.47
N ILE A 259 3.88 -4.93 11.39
CA ILE A 259 4.97 -5.85 11.10
C ILE A 259 5.02 -6.96 12.13
N ASP A 260 5.18 -8.19 11.65
CA ASP A 260 5.51 -9.36 12.46
C ASP A 260 7.04 -9.42 12.61
N LEU A 261 7.53 -9.62 13.81
CA LEU A 261 8.95 -9.67 14.10
C LEU A 261 9.43 -11.13 14.05
N GLU A 262 10.58 -11.37 13.41
CA GLU A 262 11.16 -12.73 13.32
C GLU A 262 11.69 -13.21 14.67
N ALA A 263 12.20 -12.28 15.48
CA ALA A 263 12.64 -12.49 16.84
C ALA A 263 12.01 -11.44 17.74
N ALA A 264 11.58 -11.85 18.91
CA ALA A 264 10.98 -10.95 19.87
C ALA A 264 11.96 -9.84 20.31
N ILE A 265 11.48 -8.60 20.36
CA ILE A 265 12.27 -7.42 20.73
C ILE A 265 12.06 -7.11 22.21
N GLU A 266 13.14 -7.07 22.98
CA GLU A 266 13.14 -6.75 24.42
C GLU A 266 13.56 -5.30 24.72
N SER A 267 14.21 -4.61 23.78
CA SER A 267 14.81 -3.29 24.02
C SER A 267 14.26 -2.20 23.12
N LEU A 268 14.39 -0.94 23.55
CA LEU A 268 13.86 0.22 22.85
C LEU A 268 14.63 0.57 21.56
N GLU A 269 15.88 0.18 21.45
CA GLU A 269 16.70 0.54 20.28
C GLU A 269 16.23 -0.18 19.00
N PRO A 270 16.12 -1.53 18.95
CA PRO A 270 15.51 -2.22 17.82
C PRO A 270 14.06 -1.81 17.58
N LEU A 271 13.28 -1.60 18.65
CA LEU A 271 11.89 -1.12 18.52
C LEU A 271 11.86 0.24 17.81
N SER A 272 12.79 1.15 18.11
CA SER A 272 12.86 2.46 17.43
C SER A 272 13.13 2.34 15.95
N PHE A 273 13.92 1.34 15.52
CA PHE A 273 14.16 1.05 14.11
C PHE A 273 12.89 0.57 13.41
N VAL A 274 12.18 -0.37 14.02
CA VAL A 274 10.88 -0.87 13.51
C VAL A 274 9.85 0.26 13.40
N LEU A 275 9.72 1.08 14.45
CA LEU A 275 8.81 2.23 14.48
C LEU A 275 9.12 3.25 13.39
N ARG A 276 10.40 3.48 13.07
CA ARG A 276 10.80 4.36 11.98
C ARG A 276 10.25 3.86 10.64
N GLY A 277 10.40 2.57 10.34
CA GLY A 277 9.87 1.97 9.12
C GLY A 277 8.34 2.09 9.02
N LEU A 278 7.62 1.84 10.13
CA LEU A 278 6.17 1.98 10.19
C LEU A 278 5.72 3.44 9.98
N ILE A 279 6.39 4.41 10.62
CA ILE A 279 6.08 5.84 10.46
C ILE A 279 6.35 6.29 9.03
N SER A 280 7.47 5.92 8.44
CA SER A 280 7.80 6.31 7.07
C SER A 280 6.69 5.87 6.10
N ARG A 281 6.25 4.63 6.18
CA ARG A 281 5.13 4.11 5.37
C ARG A 281 3.81 4.84 5.64
N LEU A 282 3.51 5.17 6.91
CA LEU A 282 2.29 5.91 7.26
C LEU A 282 2.32 7.36 6.76
N THR A 283 3.46 8.04 6.87
CA THR A 283 3.58 9.45 6.42
C THR A 283 3.50 9.58 4.91
N GLU A 284 4.00 8.61 4.16
CA GLU A 284 3.77 8.52 2.72
C GLU A 284 2.29 8.38 2.37
N ARG A 285 1.55 7.49 3.06
CA ARG A 285 0.11 7.33 2.88
C ARG A 285 -0.68 8.57 3.30
N LEU A 286 -0.29 9.23 4.40
CA LEU A 286 -0.85 10.53 4.80
C LEU A 286 -0.67 11.59 3.71
N THR A 287 0.53 11.64 3.12
CA THR A 287 0.85 12.58 2.04
C THR A 287 -0.02 12.34 0.80
N LEU A 288 -0.19 11.08 0.39
CA LEU A 288 -1.05 10.70 -0.73
C LEU A 288 -2.51 11.12 -0.52
N ARG A 289 -3.00 11.03 0.72
CA ARG A 289 -4.36 11.44 1.11
C ARG A 289 -4.49 12.92 1.47
N SER A 290 -3.39 13.69 1.45
CA SER A 290 -3.34 15.09 1.91
C SER A 290 -3.83 15.26 3.34
N LEU A 291 -3.52 14.30 4.22
CA LEU A 291 -3.87 14.30 5.62
C LEU A 291 -2.65 14.58 6.50
N GLY A 292 -2.87 15.18 7.68
CA GLY A 292 -1.88 15.27 8.76
C GLY A 292 -2.29 14.38 9.93
N CYS A 293 -1.34 13.72 10.56
CA CYS A 293 -1.53 12.89 11.74
C CYS A 293 -1.92 13.76 12.95
N VAL A 294 -2.98 13.40 13.67
CA VAL A 294 -3.42 14.02 14.92
C VAL A 294 -3.36 13.07 16.11
N GLU A 295 -3.36 11.77 15.87
CA GLU A 295 -3.22 10.75 16.92
C GLU A 295 -2.51 9.52 16.35
N LEU A 296 -1.56 8.99 17.12
CA LEU A 296 -0.91 7.70 16.87
C LEU A 296 -1.38 6.69 17.91
N ARG A 297 -1.71 5.48 17.46
CA ARG A 297 -2.10 4.35 18.32
C ARG A 297 -1.18 3.17 18.06
N PRO A 298 0.00 3.12 18.70
CA PRO A 298 0.81 1.91 18.69
C PRO A 298 0.15 0.82 19.52
N THR A 299 0.13 -0.39 18.96
CA THR A 299 -0.30 -1.62 19.63
C THR A 299 0.81 -2.64 19.50
N LEU A 300 1.29 -3.13 20.63
CA LEU A 300 2.32 -4.14 20.75
C LEU A 300 1.69 -5.47 21.14
N GLN A 301 1.98 -6.51 20.38
CA GLN A 301 1.67 -7.87 20.78
C GLN A 301 2.92 -8.47 21.44
N LEU A 302 2.73 -9.02 22.63
CA LEU A 302 3.83 -9.51 23.46
C LEU A 302 3.95 -11.03 23.35
N GLU A 303 5.17 -11.55 23.48
CA GLU A 303 5.48 -12.99 23.43
C GLU A 303 4.67 -13.82 24.43
N ASN A 304 4.31 -13.22 25.58
CA ASN A 304 3.46 -13.87 26.59
C ASN A 304 1.96 -13.91 26.21
N GLY A 305 1.58 -13.51 24.99
CA GLY A 305 0.20 -13.42 24.52
C GLY A 305 -0.55 -12.16 24.97
N GLY A 306 0.11 -11.28 25.73
CA GLY A 306 -0.45 -9.99 26.15
C GLY A 306 -0.48 -8.98 24.99
N GLN A 307 -1.30 -7.94 25.16
CA GLN A 307 -1.38 -6.82 24.21
C GLN A 307 -1.32 -5.50 24.96
N GLU A 308 -0.47 -4.61 24.53
CA GLU A 308 -0.36 -3.24 25.02
C GLU A 308 -0.72 -2.25 23.93
N SER A 309 -1.61 -1.31 24.22
CA SER A 309 -2.00 -0.23 23.30
C SER A 309 -1.87 1.12 24.01
N ARG A 310 -1.49 2.13 23.24
CA ARG A 310 -1.34 3.51 23.73
C ARG A 310 -1.98 4.49 22.77
N ARG A 311 -2.35 5.65 23.30
CA ARG A 311 -2.79 6.79 22.49
C ARG A 311 -1.82 7.94 22.67
N ILE A 312 -1.30 8.43 21.57
CA ILE A 312 -0.31 9.51 21.55
C ILE A 312 -0.88 10.62 20.67
N GLY A 313 -1.35 11.69 21.33
CA GLY A 313 -1.87 12.85 20.61
C GLY A 313 -0.76 13.66 19.96
N VAL A 314 -1.03 14.15 18.76
CA VAL A 314 -0.17 15.08 18.02
C VAL A 314 -0.84 16.44 18.09
N ALA A 315 -0.14 17.45 18.59
CA ALA A 315 -0.74 18.74 18.94
C ALA A 315 -1.31 19.49 17.73
N SER A 316 -0.66 19.37 16.58
CA SER A 316 -1.15 19.90 15.30
C SER A 316 -1.03 18.82 14.21
N PRO A 317 -1.91 18.85 13.18
CA PRO A 317 -1.82 17.89 12.08
C PRO A 317 -0.43 17.89 11.45
N CYS A 318 0.29 16.76 11.54
CA CYS A 318 1.70 16.64 11.20
C CYS A 318 1.97 15.51 10.21
N GLN A 319 2.94 15.71 9.31
CA GLN A 319 3.48 14.69 8.40
C GLN A 319 4.98 14.49 8.60
N ASP A 320 5.60 15.17 9.57
CA ASP A 320 7.04 15.05 9.81
C ASP A 320 7.36 13.76 10.57
N GLU A 321 8.06 12.85 9.89
CA GLU A 321 8.48 11.56 10.45
C GLU A 321 9.29 11.72 11.75
N ARG A 322 10.15 12.73 11.83
CA ARG A 322 11.03 12.97 12.98
C ARG A 322 10.23 13.32 14.22
N VAL A 323 9.21 14.17 14.04
CA VAL A 323 8.30 14.57 15.11
C VAL A 323 7.50 13.38 15.63
N LEU A 324 6.89 12.62 14.71
CA LEU A 324 6.08 11.46 15.05
C LEU A 324 6.92 10.37 15.74
N LEU A 325 8.13 10.09 15.22
CA LEU A 325 9.05 9.12 15.83
C LEU A 325 9.49 9.55 17.23
N ARG A 326 9.80 10.86 17.41
CA ARG A 326 10.17 11.40 18.71
C ARG A 326 9.07 11.23 19.75
N LEU A 327 7.82 11.51 19.39
CA LEU A 327 6.67 11.32 20.28
C LEU A 327 6.49 9.85 20.69
N LEU A 328 6.64 8.91 19.75
CA LEU A 328 6.59 7.48 20.04
C LEU A 328 7.72 7.05 20.98
N ARG A 329 8.96 7.49 20.71
CA ARG A 329 10.09 7.17 21.58
C ARG A 329 9.88 7.68 23.01
N LEU A 330 9.51 8.93 23.19
CA LEU A 330 9.21 9.50 24.50
C LEU A 330 8.12 8.70 25.24
N ALA A 331 7.07 8.28 24.53
CA ALA A 331 6.01 7.49 25.13
C ALA A 331 6.48 6.09 25.57
N PHE A 332 7.42 5.47 24.84
CA PHE A 332 7.99 4.16 25.22
C PHE A 332 9.13 4.27 26.23
N GLU A 333 9.87 5.37 26.26
CA GLU A 333 10.86 5.67 27.29
C GLU A 333 10.18 5.92 28.65
N SER A 334 9.04 6.65 28.67
CA SER A 334 8.29 6.94 29.90
C SER A 334 7.64 5.69 30.50
N LYS A 335 7.20 4.76 29.67
CA LYS A 335 6.59 3.51 30.09
C LYS A 335 7.06 2.40 29.14
N PRO A 336 8.15 1.67 29.44
CA PRO A 336 8.62 0.56 28.62
C PRO A 336 7.58 -0.57 28.50
N PRO A 337 7.63 -1.38 27.43
CA PRO A 337 6.84 -2.59 27.30
C PRO A 337 7.14 -3.57 28.46
N THR A 338 6.12 -4.34 28.86
CA THR A 338 6.25 -5.26 30.02
C THR A 338 6.85 -6.61 29.69
N ALA A 339 6.92 -6.97 28.40
CA ALA A 339 7.54 -8.21 27.90
C ALA A 339 8.07 -8.00 26.47
N ALA A 340 8.78 -8.99 25.95
CA ALA A 340 9.27 -9.02 24.57
C ALA A 340 8.12 -8.90 23.56
N ILE A 341 8.39 -8.23 22.44
CA ILE A 341 7.39 -7.84 21.43
C ILE A 341 7.52 -8.73 20.22
N ASP A 342 6.42 -9.37 19.79
CA ASP A 342 6.35 -10.22 18.59
C ASP A 342 5.78 -9.49 17.37
N ARG A 343 4.88 -8.51 17.59
CA ARG A 343 4.23 -7.73 16.53
C ARG A 343 4.04 -6.29 16.96
N VAL A 344 4.26 -5.40 16.00
CA VAL A 344 3.98 -3.97 16.17
C VAL A 344 2.95 -3.55 15.13
N THR A 345 1.86 -2.96 15.60
CA THR A 345 0.82 -2.33 14.76
C THR A 345 0.77 -0.85 15.11
N LEU A 346 0.78 0.00 14.10
CA LEU A 346 0.67 1.45 14.26
C LEU A 346 -0.51 1.96 13.44
N VAL A 347 -1.51 2.50 14.12
CA VAL A 347 -2.67 3.16 13.52
C VAL A 347 -2.51 4.65 13.66
N CYS A 348 -2.82 5.38 12.60
CA CYS A 348 -2.78 6.83 12.56
C CYS A 348 -4.18 7.37 12.30
N GLU A 349 -4.61 8.34 13.10
CA GLU A 349 -5.78 9.16 12.82
C GLU A 349 -5.34 10.41 12.07
N GLY A 350 -5.86 10.59 10.84
CA GLY A 350 -5.51 11.70 9.95
C GLY A 350 -6.66 12.68 9.76
N VAL A 351 -6.34 13.97 9.71
CA VAL A 351 -7.27 15.02 9.35
C VAL A 351 -6.75 15.81 8.14
N PRO A 352 -7.62 16.41 7.31
CA PRO A 352 -7.18 17.21 6.18
C PRO A 352 -6.21 18.31 6.60
N LEU A 353 -5.07 18.40 5.92
CA LEU A 353 -4.12 19.49 6.11
C LEU A 353 -4.71 20.77 5.55
N ARG A 354 -4.90 21.76 6.42
CA ARG A 354 -5.22 23.12 5.98
C ARG A 354 -3.91 23.84 5.69
N ARG A 355 -3.73 24.30 4.46
CA ARG A 355 -2.67 25.26 4.15
C ARG A 355 -3.05 26.58 4.82
N GLU A 356 -2.38 26.92 5.91
CA GLU A 356 -2.49 28.28 6.47
C GLU A 356 -1.80 29.24 5.50
N GLN A 357 -2.57 30.18 4.97
CA GLN A 357 -2.00 31.31 4.25
C GLN A 357 -1.37 32.22 5.28
N LEU A 358 -0.04 32.22 5.34
CA LEU A 358 0.70 33.17 6.19
C LEU A 358 0.37 34.56 5.74
N ASP A 359 0.02 35.41 6.68
CA ASP A 359 -0.20 36.85 6.42
C ASP A 359 1.15 37.49 6.08
N LEU A 360 1.22 38.10 4.90
CA LEU A 360 2.46 38.63 4.35
C LEU A 360 2.99 39.83 5.19
N PHE A 361 2.12 40.46 6.01
CA PHE A 361 2.38 41.71 6.74
C PHE A 361 2.54 41.48 8.25
N LEU A 362 2.34 40.28 8.76
CA LEU A 362 2.59 40.02 10.18
C LEU A 362 4.06 39.63 10.41
N PRO A 363 4.73 40.23 11.44
CA PRO A 363 6.06 39.74 11.79
C PRO A 363 6.04 38.28 12.15
N ARG A 364 7.09 37.53 11.72
CA ARG A 364 7.24 36.13 12.05
C ARG A 364 7.42 35.97 13.56
N GLY A 365 6.32 35.79 14.26
CA GLY A 365 6.30 35.27 15.62
C GLY A 365 6.52 33.76 15.62
N PRO A 366 6.73 33.12 16.79
CA PRO A 366 6.73 31.66 16.88
C PRO A 366 5.43 31.13 16.25
N SER A 367 5.56 30.20 15.32
CA SER A 367 4.38 29.66 14.63
C SER A 367 3.50 28.94 15.66
N ALA A 368 2.17 29.00 15.47
CA ALA A 368 1.24 28.27 16.34
C ALA A 368 1.60 26.78 16.36
N ASN A 369 2.10 26.23 15.26
CA ASN A 369 2.55 24.86 15.14
C ASN A 369 3.78 24.55 16.01
N GLU A 370 4.78 25.46 16.10
CA GLU A 370 5.95 25.26 16.98
C GLU A 370 5.57 25.27 18.45
N LEU A 371 4.64 26.14 18.85
CA LEU A 371 4.10 26.16 20.20
C LEU A 371 3.35 24.85 20.51
N ASP A 372 2.47 24.42 19.63
CA ASP A 372 1.70 23.20 19.77
C ASP A 372 2.62 21.96 19.83
N GLN A 373 3.69 21.93 19.04
CA GLN A 373 4.70 20.89 19.07
C GLN A 373 5.42 20.85 20.41
N THR A 374 5.87 21.99 20.92
CA THR A 374 6.55 22.10 22.22
C THR A 374 5.62 21.66 23.36
N LEU A 375 4.34 22.03 23.32
CA LEU A 375 3.34 21.60 24.31
C LEU A 375 3.10 20.09 24.26
N ALA A 376 3.11 19.48 23.06
CA ALA A 376 2.98 18.02 22.93
C ALA A 376 4.20 17.31 23.49
N GLU A 377 5.41 17.79 23.23
CA GLU A 377 6.65 17.24 23.79
C GLU A 377 6.65 17.32 25.34
N LEU A 378 6.29 18.47 25.88
CA LEU A 378 6.16 18.65 27.34
C LEU A 378 5.09 17.73 27.94
N SER A 379 3.96 17.58 27.26
CA SER A 379 2.87 16.69 27.72
C SER A 379 3.30 15.21 27.67
N ALA A 380 4.11 14.82 26.68
CA ALA A 380 4.65 13.47 26.59
C ALA A 380 5.67 13.14 27.69
N ILE A 381 6.46 14.15 28.12
CA ILE A 381 7.49 14.01 29.17
C ILE A 381 6.85 14.07 30.58
N CYS A 382 6.02 15.08 30.80
CA CYS A 382 5.52 15.43 32.14
C CYS A 382 4.16 14.80 32.48
N GLY A 383 3.42 14.33 31.47
CA GLY A 383 2.00 13.99 31.58
C GLY A 383 1.10 15.14 31.17
N ALA A 384 0.01 14.84 30.46
CA ALA A 384 -0.91 15.86 29.92
C ALA A 384 -1.58 16.71 31.01
N GLU A 385 -1.75 16.14 32.20
CA GLU A 385 -2.33 16.81 33.37
C GLU A 385 -1.39 17.83 34.05
N ARG A 386 -0.10 17.81 33.72
CA ARG A 386 0.92 18.72 34.28
C ARG A 386 1.31 19.86 33.36
N VAL A 387 0.72 19.91 32.17
CA VAL A 387 1.02 20.94 31.17
C VAL A 387 -0.26 21.74 30.87
N GLY A 388 -0.27 23.02 31.22
CA GLY A 388 -1.46 23.85 31.07
C GLY A 388 -1.21 25.32 31.42
N CYS A 389 -2.24 26.12 31.25
CA CYS A 389 -2.26 27.50 31.74
C CYS A 389 -2.67 27.56 33.20
N PRO A 390 -1.88 28.17 34.10
CA PRO A 390 -2.28 28.37 35.49
C PRO A 390 -3.46 29.36 35.57
N GLU A 391 -4.47 28.98 36.34
CA GLU A 391 -5.60 29.83 36.67
C GLU A 391 -5.69 29.99 38.17
N VAL A 392 -5.94 31.22 38.60
CA VAL A 392 -6.11 31.54 40.01
C VAL A 392 -7.37 30.84 40.56
N VAL A 393 -7.25 30.16 41.65
CA VAL A 393 -8.36 29.51 42.34
C VAL A 393 -8.72 30.37 43.55
N ASP A 394 -10.01 30.48 43.86
CA ASP A 394 -10.49 31.16 45.07
C ASP A 394 -10.24 30.23 46.29
N ASP A 395 -9.03 30.35 46.85
CA ASP A 395 -8.54 29.62 48.00
C ASP A 395 -7.79 30.58 48.92
N HIS A 396 -7.82 30.35 50.21
CA HIS A 396 -7.09 31.15 51.23
C HIS A 396 -5.56 31.03 51.13
N ARG A 397 -5.04 30.15 50.32
CA ARG A 397 -3.60 29.97 50.06
C ARG A 397 -3.12 30.92 48.99
N PRO A 398 -2.08 31.77 49.26
CA PRO A 398 -1.62 32.76 48.29
C PRO A 398 -0.98 32.15 47.01
N ASP A 399 -0.63 30.88 47.01
CA ASP A 399 0.00 30.10 45.95
C ASP A 399 -0.95 29.08 45.31
N ALA A 400 -2.26 29.15 45.59
CA ALA A 400 -3.23 28.23 45.03
C ALA A 400 -3.51 28.57 43.56
N PHE A 401 -3.29 27.58 42.70
CA PHE A 401 -3.64 27.66 41.28
C PHE A 401 -4.14 26.30 40.76
N SER A 402 -4.94 26.30 39.70
CA SER A 402 -5.29 25.15 38.93
C SER A 402 -4.71 25.24 37.54
N LEU A 403 -4.39 24.09 36.92
CA LEU A 403 -3.93 24.03 35.55
C LEU A 403 -5.12 23.73 34.62
N LYS A 404 -5.43 24.67 33.71
CA LYS A 404 -6.34 24.39 32.60
C LYS A 404 -5.54 24.03 31.33
N PRO A 405 -6.06 23.10 30.50
CA PRO A 405 -5.45 22.82 29.20
C PRO A 405 -5.30 24.11 28.40
N PHE A 406 -4.19 24.25 27.65
CA PHE A 406 -4.01 25.39 26.77
C PHE A 406 -5.21 25.51 25.81
N PRO A 407 -5.81 26.70 25.65
CA PRO A 407 -6.93 26.90 24.76
C PRO A 407 -6.46 26.62 23.31
N ARG A 408 -6.88 25.49 22.75
CA ARG A 408 -6.70 25.24 21.32
C ARG A 408 -7.51 26.31 20.59
N LYS A 409 -6.85 27.19 19.83
CA LYS A 409 -7.56 28.09 18.90
C LYS A 409 -8.30 27.20 17.90
N SER A 410 -9.57 26.88 18.20
CA SER A 410 -10.46 26.34 17.20
C SER A 410 -10.56 27.41 16.10
N SER A 411 -10.03 27.12 14.92
CA SER A 411 -10.21 27.94 13.74
C SER A 411 -11.69 27.86 13.30
N ARG A 412 -12.57 28.54 14.06
CA ARG A 412 -13.92 28.84 13.60
C ARG A 412 -13.76 29.90 12.54
N PRO A 413 -14.19 29.73 11.31
CA PRO A 413 -14.24 30.79 10.35
C PRO A 413 -15.17 31.87 10.96
N ALA A 414 -14.63 33.07 11.22
CA ALA A 414 -15.45 34.21 11.51
C ALA A 414 -16.34 34.48 10.29
N ASN A 415 -17.61 34.15 10.43
CA ASN A 415 -18.65 34.51 9.47
C ASN A 415 -18.84 36.05 9.56
N ARG A 416 -17.97 36.78 8.85
CA ARG A 416 -18.05 38.26 8.68
C ARG A 416 -18.73 38.56 7.34
N ALA A 417 -19.95 38.08 7.17
CA ALA A 417 -20.75 38.40 6.00
C ALA A 417 -22.23 38.61 6.33
N GLU A 418 -22.53 39.26 7.47
CA GLU A 418 -23.91 39.73 7.73
C GLU A 418 -23.93 41.04 8.56
N ALA A 419 -23.16 42.02 8.15
CA ALA A 419 -23.32 43.37 8.71
C ALA A 419 -22.94 44.43 7.66
N ASN A 420 -23.68 44.48 6.56
CA ASN A 420 -23.85 45.71 5.77
C ASN A 420 -24.92 45.48 4.68
N ARG A 421 -26.19 45.59 5.04
CA ARG A 421 -27.25 46.07 4.12
C ARG A 421 -27.71 47.40 4.65
N PRO A 422 -27.48 48.52 3.92
CA PRO A 422 -28.20 49.78 4.20
C PRO A 422 -29.66 49.64 3.76
N THR A 423 -30.53 50.17 4.59
CA THR A 423 -31.95 50.42 4.34
C THR A 423 -32.16 51.32 3.13
#